data_94a32fa48e55a1c3603bdcad47086c80
#
_entry.id   94a32fa48e55a1c3603bdcad47086c80
#
_cell.length_a   1.000
_cell.length_b   1.000
_cell.length_c   1.000
_cell.angle_alpha   90.00
_cell.angle_beta   90.00
_cell.angle_gamma   90.00
#
_symmetry.space_group_name_H-M   'P 1'
#
loop_
_entity.id
_entity.type
_entity.pdbx_description
1 polymer ?
#
loop_
_entity_poly.entity_id
_entity_poly.type
_entity_poly.pdbx_seq_one_letter_code
_entity_poly.pdbx_strand_id
1 'polypeptide(L)'
;MALNLDMSFLTSDVVKANLLPGLYYSLQLTVVTMVCGVILGTLIALMRLSSKPWLQRIAAVYVDTLRSIPLLMVILWFYLLIPAGFYSFIAGGYGLAHRPEFSAVITFTIFEAAYYSEIMRAGIQSVPRGQVYAGYAVGMTYSQCMRLVVLPQAFRNMLPVLLTQTIVLFQDTSLVYAIGAYDFLKGFLTAGQIYNRPDEVLLPAAACYFVISFSLSMLVRRLQKKIAIIR
;
A
#
# COMPACT_ATOMS: atom_id res chain seq x y z
N MET A 1 -3.94 -31.70 -20.56
CA MET A 1 -2.50 -31.38 -20.49
C MET A 1 -2.09 -31.60 -19.03
N ALA A 2 -1.22 -32.57 -18.73
CA ALA A 2 -0.71 -32.74 -17.38
C ALA A 2 0.29 -31.60 -17.13
N LEU A 3 0.07 -30.79 -16.10
CA LEU A 3 1.03 -29.80 -15.60
C LEU A 3 2.25 -30.58 -15.12
N ASN A 4 3.31 -30.60 -15.92
CA ASN A 4 4.58 -31.18 -15.52
C ASN A 4 5.31 -30.14 -14.67
N LEU A 5 5.10 -30.17 -13.35
CA LEU A 5 5.65 -29.20 -12.38
C LEU A 5 7.14 -29.49 -12.13
N ASP A 6 7.95 -29.32 -13.15
CA ASP A 6 9.40 -29.42 -13.01
C ASP A 6 9.98 -28.06 -12.57
N MET A 7 10.32 -27.96 -11.29
CA MET A 7 10.91 -26.75 -10.65
C MET A 7 12.44 -26.75 -10.67
N SER A 8 13.08 -27.67 -11.36
CA SER A 8 14.55 -27.82 -11.39
C SER A 8 15.29 -26.60 -11.94
N PHE A 9 14.60 -25.75 -12.71
CA PHE A 9 15.16 -24.49 -13.24
C PHE A 9 15.29 -23.37 -12.18
N LEU A 10 14.60 -23.47 -11.03
CA LEU A 10 14.69 -22.48 -9.93
C LEU A 10 15.98 -22.70 -9.12
N THR A 11 17.11 -22.61 -9.78
CA THR A 11 18.44 -22.70 -9.14
C THR A 11 18.75 -21.44 -8.33
N SER A 12 19.78 -21.52 -7.45
CA SER A 12 20.21 -20.37 -6.66
C SER A 12 20.62 -19.17 -7.52
N ASP A 13 21.16 -19.41 -8.72
CA ASP A 13 21.58 -18.37 -9.64
C ASP A 13 20.40 -17.67 -10.29
N VAL A 14 19.37 -18.40 -10.68
CA VAL A 14 18.12 -17.86 -11.20
C VAL A 14 17.42 -17.02 -10.13
N VAL A 15 17.37 -17.52 -8.89
CA VAL A 15 16.79 -16.76 -7.77
C VAL A 15 17.53 -15.44 -7.56
N LYS A 16 18.86 -15.47 -7.53
CA LYS A 16 19.70 -14.25 -7.34
C LYS A 16 19.59 -13.28 -8.51
N ALA A 17 19.59 -13.79 -9.74
CA ALA A 17 19.61 -12.95 -10.94
C ALA A 17 18.24 -12.34 -11.26
N ASN A 18 17.13 -13.04 -11.01
CA ASN A 18 15.81 -12.64 -11.45
C ASN A 18 14.83 -12.33 -10.30
N LEU A 19 14.76 -13.21 -9.27
CA LEU A 19 13.73 -13.08 -8.24
C LEU A 19 14.08 -12.03 -7.18
N LEU A 20 15.32 -12.03 -6.67
CA LEU A 20 15.74 -11.10 -5.63
C LEU A 20 15.68 -9.63 -6.06
N PRO A 21 16.11 -9.24 -7.28
CA PRO A 21 15.96 -7.85 -7.74
C PRO A 21 14.50 -7.42 -7.79
N GLY A 22 13.60 -8.28 -8.30
CA GLY A 22 12.18 -8.02 -8.35
C GLY A 22 11.56 -7.90 -6.94
N LEU A 23 11.93 -8.79 -6.02
CA LEU A 23 11.50 -8.73 -4.63
C LEU A 23 11.96 -7.44 -3.95
N TYR A 24 13.23 -7.07 -4.16
CA TYR A 24 13.78 -5.83 -3.61
C TYR A 24 13.02 -4.60 -4.10
N TYR A 25 12.74 -4.53 -5.40
CA TYR A 25 11.92 -3.45 -5.97
C TYR A 25 10.51 -3.44 -5.39
N SER A 26 9.82 -4.59 -5.30
CA SER A 26 8.48 -4.66 -4.70
C SER A 26 8.47 -4.19 -3.24
N LEU A 27 9.47 -4.54 -2.44
CA LEU A 27 9.62 -4.08 -1.07
C LEU A 27 9.90 -2.57 -1.00
N GLN A 28 10.79 -2.05 -1.86
CA GLN A 28 11.05 -0.60 -1.95
C GLN A 28 9.79 0.17 -2.32
N LEU A 29 9.07 -0.26 -3.36
CA LEU A 29 7.82 0.35 -3.79
C LEU A 29 6.81 0.35 -2.63
N THR A 30 6.64 -0.79 -1.93
CA THR A 30 5.75 -0.91 -0.78
C THR A 30 6.11 0.10 0.32
N VAL A 31 7.38 0.17 0.73
CA VAL A 31 7.80 1.05 1.82
C VAL A 31 7.66 2.53 1.44
N VAL A 32 8.11 2.91 0.25
CA VAL A 32 8.03 4.31 -0.21
C VAL A 32 6.58 4.75 -0.33
N THR A 33 5.73 3.95 -0.98
CA THR A 33 4.32 4.31 -1.19
C THR A 33 3.49 4.21 0.09
N MET A 34 3.84 3.31 1.03
CA MET A 34 3.25 3.29 2.37
C MET A 34 3.54 4.60 3.10
N VAL A 35 4.81 5.03 3.16
CA VAL A 35 5.18 6.27 3.87
C VAL A 35 4.51 7.49 3.24
N CYS A 36 4.63 7.65 1.92
CA CYS A 36 4.01 8.77 1.20
C CYS A 36 2.47 8.73 1.29
N GLY A 37 1.89 7.53 1.14
CA GLY A 37 0.44 7.30 1.24
C GLY A 37 -0.11 7.59 2.64
N VAL A 38 0.62 7.21 3.70
CA VAL A 38 0.24 7.54 5.09
C VAL A 38 0.28 9.06 5.31
N ILE A 39 1.31 9.75 4.83
CA ILE A 39 1.40 11.21 4.95
C ILE A 39 0.24 11.89 4.21
N LEU A 40 0.05 11.58 2.94
CA LEU A 40 -1.02 12.15 2.13
C LEU A 40 -2.41 11.74 2.66
N GLY A 41 -2.59 10.48 3.04
CA GLY A 41 -3.81 9.96 3.64
C GLY A 41 -4.18 10.65 4.95
N THR A 42 -3.17 10.99 5.78
CA THR A 42 -3.40 11.79 7.00
C THR A 42 -3.97 13.16 6.66
N LEU A 43 -3.39 13.86 5.68
CA LEU A 43 -3.88 15.16 5.23
C LEU A 43 -5.34 15.07 4.73
N ILE A 44 -5.65 14.06 3.94
CA ILE A 44 -7.00 13.81 3.42
C ILE A 44 -7.97 13.47 4.57
N ALA A 45 -7.55 12.65 5.53
CA ALA A 45 -8.37 12.33 6.71
C ALA A 45 -8.69 13.59 7.53
N LEU A 46 -7.71 14.47 7.73
CA LEU A 46 -7.92 15.76 8.41
C LEU A 46 -8.88 16.67 7.63
N MET A 47 -8.81 16.69 6.30
CA MET A 47 -9.80 17.40 5.46
C MET A 47 -11.21 16.83 5.67
N ARG A 48 -11.38 15.51 5.72
CA ARG A 48 -12.68 14.84 5.95
C ARG A 48 -13.24 15.08 7.35
N LEU A 49 -12.39 15.31 8.34
CA LEU A 49 -12.77 15.61 9.73
C LEU A 49 -12.89 17.12 10.01
N SER A 50 -12.60 17.95 9.02
CA SER A 50 -12.69 19.42 9.14
C SER A 50 -14.15 19.87 9.35
N SER A 51 -14.35 20.99 10.05
CA SER A 51 -15.65 21.67 10.16
C SER A 51 -16.10 22.38 8.88
N LYS A 52 -15.21 22.50 7.86
CA LYS A 52 -15.49 23.18 6.59
C LYS A 52 -16.10 22.22 5.56
N PRO A 53 -17.39 22.38 5.15
CA PRO A 53 -18.08 21.41 4.28
C PRO A 53 -17.41 21.21 2.91
N TRP A 54 -16.79 22.24 2.35
CA TRP A 54 -16.12 22.14 1.06
C TRP A 54 -14.86 21.25 1.11
N LEU A 55 -14.07 21.30 2.22
CA LEU A 55 -12.93 20.41 2.43
C LEU A 55 -13.38 18.95 2.58
N GLN A 56 -14.44 18.74 3.37
CA GLN A 56 -15.04 17.40 3.52
C GLN A 56 -15.47 16.83 2.16
N ARG A 57 -16.14 17.66 1.34
CA ARG A 57 -16.66 17.22 0.03
C ARG A 57 -15.54 16.86 -0.95
N ILE A 58 -14.50 17.72 -1.07
CA ILE A 58 -13.33 17.44 -1.93
C ILE A 58 -12.66 16.15 -1.52
N ALA A 59 -12.37 15.97 -0.23
CA ALA A 59 -11.72 14.77 0.26
C ALA A 59 -12.61 13.51 0.12
N ALA A 60 -13.93 13.64 0.29
CA ALA A 60 -14.87 12.53 0.07
C ALA A 60 -14.88 12.10 -1.41
N VAL A 61 -15.04 13.05 -2.35
CA VAL A 61 -15.02 12.76 -3.79
C VAL A 61 -13.71 12.06 -4.19
N TYR A 62 -12.56 12.54 -3.72
CA TYR A 62 -11.27 11.91 -3.98
C TYR A 62 -11.25 10.45 -3.51
N VAL A 63 -11.60 10.20 -2.25
CA VAL A 63 -11.55 8.87 -1.64
C VAL A 63 -12.54 7.91 -2.31
N ASP A 64 -13.78 8.36 -2.50
CA ASP A 64 -14.84 7.53 -3.06
C ASP A 64 -14.55 7.19 -4.53
N THR A 65 -14.01 8.14 -5.31
CA THR A 65 -13.63 7.91 -6.71
C THR A 65 -12.50 6.89 -6.81
N LEU A 66 -11.37 7.07 -6.10
CA LEU A 66 -10.23 6.17 -6.23
C LEU A 66 -10.54 4.76 -5.73
N ARG A 67 -11.34 4.63 -4.68
CA ARG A 67 -11.74 3.31 -4.16
C ARG A 67 -12.79 2.60 -5.00
N SER A 68 -13.43 3.29 -5.94
CA SER A 68 -14.42 2.71 -6.85
C SER A 68 -13.82 2.24 -8.18
N ILE A 69 -12.54 2.50 -8.42
CA ILE A 69 -11.85 2.15 -9.68
C ILE A 69 -10.83 1.03 -9.39
N PRO A 70 -10.74 -0.02 -10.24
CA PRO A 70 -9.72 -1.04 -10.09
C PRO A 70 -8.30 -0.45 -10.16
N LEU A 71 -7.42 -0.82 -9.23
CA LEU A 71 -6.05 -0.30 -9.17
C LEU A 71 -5.30 -0.46 -10.49
N LEU A 72 -5.43 -1.61 -11.16
CA LEU A 72 -4.78 -1.83 -12.46
C LEU A 72 -5.14 -0.74 -13.49
N MET A 73 -6.42 -0.31 -13.53
CA MET A 73 -6.85 0.77 -14.44
C MET A 73 -6.20 2.09 -14.07
N VAL A 74 -6.09 2.39 -12.79
CA VAL A 74 -5.43 3.62 -12.32
C VAL A 74 -3.94 3.60 -12.69
N ILE A 75 -3.24 2.47 -12.54
CA ILE A 75 -1.84 2.28 -12.96
C ILE A 75 -1.68 2.58 -14.44
N LEU A 76 -2.53 1.97 -15.28
CA LEU A 76 -2.48 2.15 -16.73
C LEU A 76 -2.79 3.60 -17.12
N TRP A 77 -3.78 4.25 -16.50
CA TRP A 77 -4.11 5.65 -16.79
C TRP A 77 -2.97 6.60 -16.45
N PHE A 78 -2.39 6.48 -15.26
CA PHE A 78 -1.27 7.33 -14.87
C PHE A 78 -0.05 7.11 -15.78
N TYR A 79 0.25 5.87 -16.11
CA TYR A 79 1.36 5.55 -17.02
C TYR A 79 1.14 6.09 -18.43
N LEU A 80 -0.08 6.00 -18.97
CA LEU A 80 -0.39 6.43 -20.34
C LEU A 80 -0.63 7.95 -20.43
N LEU A 81 -1.35 8.54 -19.45
CA LEU A 81 -1.80 9.93 -19.53
C LEU A 81 -0.75 10.93 -19.05
N ILE A 82 0.16 10.54 -18.15
CA ILE A 82 1.23 11.44 -17.73
C ILE A 82 2.27 11.54 -18.86
N PRO A 83 2.49 12.76 -19.42
CA PRO A 83 3.44 12.94 -20.50
C PRO A 83 4.87 12.58 -20.08
N ALA A 84 5.67 12.05 -21.02
CA ALA A 84 7.08 11.72 -20.77
C ALA A 84 7.90 12.91 -20.25
N GLY A 85 7.57 14.12 -20.71
CA GLY A 85 8.20 15.36 -20.24
C GLY A 85 8.04 15.64 -18.76
N PHE A 86 6.98 15.14 -18.11
CA PHE A 86 6.78 15.27 -16.68
C PHE A 86 7.85 14.50 -15.88
N TYR A 87 8.17 13.28 -16.31
CA TYR A 87 9.21 12.47 -15.69
C TYR A 87 10.59 13.06 -15.90
N SER A 88 10.84 13.61 -17.07
CA SER A 88 12.07 14.35 -17.38
C SER A 88 12.19 15.63 -16.54
N PHE A 89 11.09 16.34 -16.29
CA PHE A 89 11.06 17.52 -15.43
C PHE A 89 11.41 17.18 -13.96
N ILE A 90 10.90 16.05 -13.44
CA ILE A 90 11.14 15.64 -12.03
C ILE A 90 12.58 15.17 -11.82
N ALA A 91 13.12 14.34 -12.70
CA ALA A 91 14.39 13.64 -12.48
C ALA A 91 15.28 13.57 -13.74
N GLY A 92 15.13 14.52 -14.67
CA GLY A 92 15.95 14.58 -15.89
C GLY A 92 15.85 13.31 -16.73
N GLY A 93 16.95 12.96 -17.40
CA GLY A 93 17.01 11.73 -18.21
C GLY A 93 16.81 10.45 -17.41
N TYR A 94 17.14 10.43 -16.09
CA TYR A 94 16.89 9.30 -15.21
C TYR A 94 15.38 9.04 -15.02
N GLY A 95 14.59 10.10 -14.83
CA GLY A 95 13.14 9.97 -14.71
C GLY A 95 12.47 9.42 -15.97
N LEU A 96 13.00 9.76 -17.13
CA LEU A 96 12.51 9.22 -18.41
C LEU A 96 12.88 7.73 -18.58
N ALA A 97 14.12 7.36 -18.24
CA ALA A 97 14.60 5.98 -18.32
C ALA A 97 13.86 5.04 -17.36
N HIS A 98 13.41 5.56 -16.20
CA HIS A 98 12.70 4.80 -15.15
C HIS A 98 11.22 5.22 -15.05
N ARG A 99 10.61 5.55 -16.19
CA ARG A 99 9.21 5.98 -16.26
C ARG A 99 8.23 5.01 -15.60
N PRO A 100 8.33 3.66 -15.79
CA PRO A 100 7.42 2.71 -15.11
C PRO A 100 7.51 2.81 -13.59
N GLU A 101 8.72 2.89 -13.03
CA GLU A 101 8.97 2.94 -11.59
C GLU A 101 8.43 4.24 -10.97
N PHE A 102 8.69 5.39 -11.59
CA PHE A 102 8.15 6.68 -11.15
C PHE A 102 6.62 6.70 -11.24
N SER A 103 6.06 6.20 -12.34
CA SER A 103 4.62 6.10 -12.50
C SER A 103 3.98 5.22 -11.43
N ALA A 104 4.61 4.07 -11.09
CA ALA A 104 4.17 3.19 -10.03
C ALA A 104 4.15 3.92 -8.68
N VAL A 105 5.24 4.58 -8.29
CA VAL A 105 5.32 5.33 -7.02
C VAL A 105 4.23 6.39 -6.92
N ILE A 106 4.01 7.19 -7.96
CA ILE A 106 2.99 8.23 -7.99
C ILE A 106 1.59 7.61 -7.86
N THR A 107 1.30 6.61 -8.68
CA THR A 107 -0.02 5.97 -8.72
C THR A 107 -0.36 5.31 -7.39
N PHE A 108 0.54 4.47 -6.86
CA PHE A 108 0.32 3.79 -5.59
C PHE A 108 0.22 4.77 -4.43
N THR A 109 1.03 5.83 -4.41
CA THR A 109 0.92 6.86 -3.36
C THR A 109 -0.45 7.52 -3.36
N ILE A 110 -0.94 7.93 -4.53
CA ILE A 110 -2.26 8.57 -4.68
C ILE A 110 -3.38 7.57 -4.34
N PHE A 111 -3.28 6.34 -4.83
CA PHE A 111 -4.30 5.32 -4.60
C PHE A 111 -4.37 4.90 -3.12
N GLU A 112 -3.23 4.57 -2.52
CA GLU A 112 -3.15 4.14 -1.12
C GLU A 112 -3.51 5.26 -0.14
N ALA A 113 -3.25 6.52 -0.48
CA ALA A 113 -3.66 7.65 0.35
C ALA A 113 -5.19 7.67 0.58
N ALA A 114 -5.99 7.23 -0.39
CA ALA A 114 -7.43 7.12 -0.23
C ALA A 114 -7.80 6.05 0.82
N TYR A 115 -7.15 4.89 0.78
CA TYR A 115 -7.37 3.81 1.77
C TYR A 115 -6.87 4.20 3.15
N TYR A 116 -5.65 4.72 3.25
CA TYR A 116 -5.08 5.15 4.53
C TYR A 116 -5.89 6.29 5.17
N SER A 117 -6.41 7.23 4.38
CA SER A 117 -7.26 8.30 4.91
C SER A 117 -8.53 7.76 5.57
N GLU A 118 -9.13 6.74 4.97
CA GLU A 118 -10.34 6.10 5.51
C GLU A 118 -10.04 5.31 6.78
N ILE A 119 -8.91 4.58 6.81
CA ILE A 119 -8.45 3.86 7.99
C ILE A 119 -8.22 4.83 9.16
N MET A 120 -7.56 5.96 8.90
CA MET A 120 -7.30 6.98 9.92
C MET A 120 -8.58 7.63 10.42
N ARG A 121 -9.49 7.99 9.51
CA ARG A 121 -10.80 8.55 9.86
C ARG A 121 -11.60 7.56 10.73
N ALA A 122 -11.67 6.31 10.33
CA ALA A 122 -12.34 5.25 11.08
C ALA A 122 -11.68 5.01 12.45
N GLY A 123 -10.35 5.03 12.51
CA GLY A 123 -9.60 4.90 13.77
C GLY A 123 -9.92 6.02 14.77
N ILE A 124 -9.98 7.28 14.31
CA ILE A 124 -10.35 8.40 15.18
C ILE A 124 -11.81 8.27 15.63
N GLN A 125 -12.71 7.90 14.74
CA GLN A 125 -14.15 7.75 15.05
C GLN A 125 -14.46 6.49 15.89
N SER A 126 -13.54 5.54 15.98
CA SER A 126 -13.71 4.33 16.81
C SER A 126 -13.59 4.58 18.32
N VAL A 127 -13.06 5.75 18.72
CA VAL A 127 -12.93 6.11 20.14
C VAL A 127 -14.31 6.51 20.67
N PRO A 128 -14.82 5.85 21.75
CA PRO A 128 -16.13 6.17 22.28
C PRO A 128 -16.28 7.61 22.71
N ARG A 129 -17.39 8.25 22.39
CA ARG A 129 -17.67 9.65 22.78
C ARG A 129 -17.58 9.90 24.29
N GLY A 130 -17.88 8.86 25.09
CA GLY A 130 -17.72 8.91 26.55
C GLY A 130 -16.30 9.27 27.00
N GLN A 131 -15.26 8.85 26.26
CA GLN A 131 -13.87 9.20 26.54
C GLN A 131 -13.63 10.70 26.32
N VAL A 132 -14.25 11.28 25.30
CA VAL A 132 -14.19 12.73 25.01
C VAL A 132 -14.90 13.52 26.10
N TYR A 133 -16.11 13.09 26.49
CA TYR A 133 -16.88 13.76 27.53
C TYR A 133 -16.22 13.66 28.91
N ALA A 134 -15.60 12.53 29.23
CA ALA A 134 -14.80 12.38 30.45
C ALA A 134 -13.62 13.36 30.49
N GLY A 135 -12.93 13.54 29.34
CA GLY A 135 -11.87 14.55 29.22
C GLY A 135 -12.38 15.98 29.50
N TYR A 136 -13.53 16.33 28.95
CA TYR A 136 -14.14 17.65 29.19
C TYR A 136 -14.59 17.82 30.65
N ALA A 137 -15.10 16.76 31.29
CA ALA A 137 -15.54 16.79 32.68
C ALA A 137 -14.38 17.10 33.67
N VAL A 138 -13.14 16.71 33.34
CA VAL A 138 -11.94 17.06 34.12
C VAL A 138 -11.26 18.33 33.64
N GLY A 139 -11.94 19.15 32.83
CA GLY A 139 -11.48 20.48 32.39
C GLY A 139 -10.49 20.48 31.23
N MET A 140 -10.33 19.40 30.49
CA MET A 140 -9.47 19.39 29.29
C MET A 140 -10.06 20.25 28.18
N THR A 141 -9.21 21.01 27.51
CA THR A 141 -9.56 21.67 26.24
C THR A 141 -9.70 20.62 25.13
N TYR A 142 -10.36 20.98 24.02
CA TYR A 142 -10.48 20.11 22.84
C TYR A 142 -9.12 19.55 22.38
N SER A 143 -8.10 20.43 22.29
CA SER A 143 -6.75 20.02 21.85
C SER A 143 -6.10 19.04 22.83
N GLN A 144 -6.25 19.27 24.13
CA GLN A 144 -5.75 18.34 25.17
C GLN A 144 -6.46 17.00 25.09
N CYS A 145 -7.79 17.01 24.99
CA CYS A 145 -8.59 15.79 24.85
C CYS A 145 -8.21 14.99 23.59
N MET A 146 -8.07 15.67 22.45
CA MET A 146 -7.61 15.01 21.21
C MET A 146 -6.22 14.41 21.37
N ARG A 147 -5.25 15.16 21.85
CA ARG A 147 -3.85 14.72 21.92
C ARG A 147 -3.59 13.66 22.97
N LEU A 148 -4.23 13.78 24.15
CA LEU A 148 -3.93 12.92 25.31
C LEU A 148 -4.88 11.73 25.45
N VAL A 149 -6.09 11.81 24.91
CA VAL A 149 -7.12 10.79 25.07
C VAL A 149 -7.45 10.11 23.73
N VAL A 150 -7.85 10.88 22.71
CA VAL A 150 -8.39 10.32 21.47
C VAL A 150 -7.30 9.76 20.58
N LEU A 151 -6.28 10.56 20.22
CA LEU A 151 -5.25 10.12 19.25
C LEU A 151 -4.45 8.90 19.69
N PRO A 152 -4.03 8.74 20.96
CA PRO A 152 -3.33 7.54 21.38
C PRO A 152 -4.18 6.27 21.28
N GLN A 153 -5.48 6.35 21.58
CA GLN A 153 -6.41 5.24 21.42
C GLN A 153 -6.70 4.95 19.95
N ALA A 154 -6.98 6.00 19.17
CA ALA A 154 -7.20 5.89 17.74
C ALA A 154 -6.00 5.23 17.03
N PHE A 155 -4.76 5.63 17.36
CA PHE A 155 -3.55 5.05 16.79
C PHE A 155 -3.46 3.54 17.07
N ARG A 156 -3.72 3.12 18.31
CA ARG A 156 -3.74 1.69 18.66
C ARG A 156 -4.81 0.92 17.87
N ASN A 157 -5.98 1.52 17.66
CA ASN A 157 -7.06 0.88 16.92
C ASN A 157 -6.77 0.77 15.42
N MET A 158 -6.16 1.79 14.81
CA MET A 158 -5.89 1.81 13.37
C MET A 158 -4.60 1.09 12.97
N LEU A 159 -3.60 0.98 13.86
CA LEU A 159 -2.30 0.41 13.52
C LEU A 159 -2.37 -0.99 12.90
N PRO A 160 -3.14 -1.97 13.44
CA PRO A 160 -3.25 -3.29 12.82
C PRO A 160 -3.89 -3.24 11.41
N VAL A 161 -4.84 -2.33 11.20
CA VAL A 161 -5.51 -2.16 9.90
C VAL A 161 -4.56 -1.54 8.89
N LEU A 162 -3.77 -0.53 9.30
CA LEU A 162 -2.71 0.06 8.45
C LEU A 162 -1.68 -0.99 8.02
N LEU A 163 -1.23 -1.83 8.96
CA LEU A 163 -0.29 -2.91 8.65
C LEU A 163 -0.90 -3.96 7.72
N THR A 164 -2.19 -4.28 7.89
CA THR A 164 -2.89 -5.19 6.97
C THR A 164 -2.99 -4.58 5.57
N GLN A 165 -3.33 -3.30 5.46
CA GLN A 165 -3.34 -2.59 4.17
C GLN A 165 -1.95 -2.59 3.51
N THR A 166 -0.88 -2.45 4.29
CA THR A 166 0.49 -2.52 3.76
C THR A 166 0.82 -3.92 3.20
N ILE A 167 0.28 -5.00 3.78
CA ILE A 167 0.42 -6.35 3.21
C ILE A 167 -0.32 -6.45 1.88
N VAL A 168 -1.53 -5.90 1.78
CA VAL A 168 -2.29 -5.82 0.52
C VAL A 168 -1.51 -5.01 -0.52
N LEU A 169 -0.98 -3.84 -0.12
CA LEU A 169 -0.13 -3.01 -0.98
C LEU A 169 1.07 -3.81 -1.54
N PHE A 170 1.76 -4.62 -0.71
CA PHE A 170 2.84 -5.49 -1.20
C PHE A 170 2.34 -6.49 -2.26
N GLN A 171 1.17 -7.10 -2.08
CA GLN A 171 0.58 -7.99 -3.08
C GLN A 171 0.23 -7.24 -4.37
N ASP A 172 -0.33 -6.05 -4.23
CA ASP A 172 -0.72 -5.20 -5.36
C ASP A 172 0.47 -4.68 -6.18
N THR A 173 1.70 -4.65 -5.60
CA THR A 173 2.89 -4.33 -6.39
C THR A 173 3.07 -5.26 -7.58
N SER A 174 2.52 -6.48 -7.54
CA SER A 174 2.53 -7.40 -8.69
C SER A 174 1.86 -6.84 -9.94
N LEU A 175 0.96 -5.84 -9.81
CA LEU A 175 0.26 -5.24 -10.94
C LEU A 175 1.15 -4.33 -11.81
N VAL A 176 2.30 -3.88 -11.27
CA VAL A 176 3.17 -2.96 -12.02
C VAL A 176 3.91 -3.62 -13.20
N TYR A 177 3.93 -4.97 -13.25
CA TYR A 177 4.46 -5.67 -14.42
C TYR A 177 3.74 -5.25 -15.71
N ALA A 178 2.45 -4.84 -15.61
CA ALA A 178 1.63 -4.41 -16.73
C ALA A 178 2.15 -3.13 -17.42
N ILE A 179 2.91 -2.30 -16.70
CA ILE A 179 3.56 -1.09 -17.24
C ILE A 179 5.06 -1.29 -17.49
N GLY A 180 5.56 -2.51 -17.30
CA GLY A 180 6.93 -2.89 -17.61
C GLY A 180 7.93 -2.75 -16.45
N ALA A 181 7.51 -2.33 -15.26
CA ALA A 181 8.37 -2.32 -14.08
C ALA A 181 8.81 -3.74 -13.68
N TYR A 182 10.02 -3.85 -13.11
CA TYR A 182 10.61 -5.15 -12.76
C TYR A 182 10.32 -5.50 -11.30
N ASP A 183 9.09 -5.91 -11.04
CA ASP A 183 8.61 -6.35 -9.72
C ASP A 183 8.88 -7.84 -9.46
N PHE A 184 8.46 -8.33 -8.31
CA PHE A 184 8.68 -9.72 -7.90
C PHE A 184 8.00 -10.73 -8.83
N LEU A 185 6.77 -10.46 -9.30
CA LEU A 185 6.08 -11.29 -10.28
C LEU A 185 6.82 -11.30 -11.63
N LYS A 186 7.28 -10.12 -12.08
CA LYS A 186 8.06 -9.99 -13.32
C LYS A 186 9.35 -10.81 -13.25
N GLY A 187 9.99 -10.89 -12.08
CA GLY A 187 11.15 -11.76 -11.87
C GLY A 187 10.86 -13.23 -12.15
N PHE A 188 9.74 -13.76 -11.66
CA PHE A 188 9.28 -15.11 -11.97
C PHE A 188 8.96 -15.30 -13.46
N LEU A 189 8.20 -14.37 -14.04
CA LEU A 189 7.84 -14.45 -15.45
C LEU A 189 9.08 -14.43 -16.36
N THR A 190 10.07 -13.60 -16.04
CA THR A 190 11.34 -13.56 -16.78
C THR A 190 12.10 -14.87 -16.66
N ALA A 191 12.20 -15.45 -15.47
CA ALA A 191 12.79 -16.77 -15.28
C ALA A 191 12.06 -17.83 -16.10
N GLY A 192 10.72 -17.85 -16.08
CA GLY A 192 9.92 -18.77 -16.89
C GLY A 192 10.15 -18.63 -18.40
N GLN A 193 10.29 -17.40 -18.88
CA GLN A 193 10.60 -17.15 -20.30
C GLN A 193 11.99 -17.66 -20.69
N ILE A 194 13.03 -17.43 -19.87
CA ILE A 194 14.41 -17.90 -20.11
C ILE A 194 14.45 -19.43 -20.25
N TYR A 195 13.71 -20.13 -19.41
CA TYR A 195 13.71 -21.60 -19.38
C TYR A 195 12.56 -22.23 -20.18
N ASN A 196 11.81 -21.41 -20.96
CA ASN A 196 10.64 -21.85 -21.76
C ASN A 196 9.57 -22.58 -20.94
N ARG A 197 9.30 -22.05 -19.72
CA ARG A 197 8.33 -22.58 -18.74
C ARG A 197 7.44 -21.48 -18.17
N PRO A 198 6.72 -20.71 -19.01
CA PRO A 198 5.99 -19.51 -18.59
C PRO A 198 4.82 -19.83 -17.63
N ASP A 199 4.18 -21.00 -17.78
CA ASP A 199 3.00 -21.36 -16.98
C ASP A 199 3.39 -21.94 -15.60
N GLU A 200 4.53 -22.65 -15.55
CA GLU A 200 4.98 -23.35 -14.34
C GLU A 200 5.45 -22.37 -13.25
N VAL A 201 5.93 -21.17 -13.62
CA VAL A 201 6.43 -20.17 -12.67
C VAL A 201 5.35 -19.49 -11.86
N LEU A 202 4.09 -19.52 -12.30
CA LEU A 202 2.98 -18.85 -11.61
C LEU A 202 2.68 -19.49 -10.26
N LEU A 203 2.81 -20.81 -10.17
CA LEU A 203 2.53 -21.54 -8.94
C LEU A 203 3.57 -21.23 -7.83
N PRO A 204 4.90 -21.31 -8.08
CA PRO A 204 5.90 -20.89 -7.10
C PRO A 204 5.83 -19.39 -6.80
N ALA A 205 5.50 -18.54 -7.77
CA ALA A 205 5.26 -17.13 -7.52
C ALA A 205 4.13 -16.94 -6.50
N ALA A 206 2.97 -17.56 -6.73
CA ALA A 206 1.83 -17.51 -5.81
C ALA A 206 2.20 -18.06 -4.43
N ALA A 207 2.96 -19.17 -4.36
CA ALA A 207 3.42 -19.75 -3.10
C ALA A 207 4.34 -18.76 -2.33
N CYS A 208 5.26 -18.08 -3.00
CA CYS A 208 6.13 -17.10 -2.37
C CYS A 208 5.34 -15.88 -1.84
N TYR A 209 4.43 -15.30 -2.64
CA TYR A 209 3.54 -14.24 -2.18
C TYR A 209 2.70 -14.68 -0.98
N PHE A 210 2.16 -15.90 -1.02
CA PHE A 210 1.40 -16.47 0.08
C PHE A 210 2.24 -16.59 1.36
N VAL A 211 3.43 -17.18 1.28
CA VAL A 211 4.31 -17.37 2.45
C VAL A 211 4.68 -16.03 3.08
N ILE A 212 5.07 -15.05 2.28
CA ILE A 212 5.43 -13.71 2.75
C ILE A 212 4.22 -13.04 3.42
N SER A 213 3.11 -12.95 2.72
CA SER A 213 1.90 -12.24 3.19
C SER A 213 1.27 -12.93 4.40
N PHE A 214 1.24 -14.27 4.42
CA PHE A 214 0.73 -15.05 5.55
C PHE A 214 1.59 -14.85 6.79
N SER A 215 2.92 -14.89 6.65
CA SER A 215 3.87 -14.66 7.76
C SER A 215 3.71 -13.26 8.34
N LEU A 216 3.63 -12.24 7.49
CA LEU A 216 3.37 -10.85 7.92
C LEU A 216 2.00 -10.73 8.60
N SER A 217 0.96 -11.36 8.07
CA SER A 217 -0.38 -11.35 8.68
C SER A 217 -0.40 -11.99 10.06
N MET A 218 0.37 -13.07 10.29
CA MET A 218 0.52 -13.66 11.62
C MET A 218 1.20 -12.69 12.60
N LEU A 219 2.21 -11.95 12.15
CA LEU A 219 2.87 -10.93 12.97
C LEU A 219 1.90 -9.81 13.34
N VAL A 220 1.11 -9.32 12.39
CA VAL A 220 0.08 -8.30 12.63
C VAL A 220 -0.96 -8.78 13.65
N ARG A 221 -1.45 -10.02 13.53
CA ARG A 221 -2.40 -10.61 14.50
C ARG A 221 -1.81 -10.71 15.92
N ARG A 222 -0.52 -11.07 16.04
CA ARG A 222 0.17 -11.10 17.35
C ARG A 222 0.28 -9.69 17.93
N LEU A 223 0.64 -8.69 17.12
CA LEU A 223 0.70 -7.30 17.53
C LEU A 223 -0.68 -6.81 17.98
N GLN A 224 -1.73 -7.09 17.22
CA GLN A 224 -3.11 -6.71 17.54
C GLN A 224 -3.53 -7.23 18.92
N LYS A 225 -3.23 -8.50 19.24
CA LYS A 225 -3.51 -9.08 20.56
C LYS A 225 -2.75 -8.37 21.68
N LYS A 226 -1.51 -7.92 21.42
CA LYS A 226 -0.65 -7.25 22.41
C LYS A 226 -1.08 -5.81 22.70
N ILE A 227 -1.62 -5.10 21.69
CA ILE A 227 -2.00 -3.68 21.84
C ILE A 227 -3.50 -3.48 22.07
N ALA A 228 -4.29 -4.57 22.04
CA ALA A 228 -5.73 -4.51 22.29
C ALA A 228 -6.01 -3.86 23.66
N ILE A 229 -6.86 -2.83 23.63
CA ILE A 229 -7.33 -2.18 24.87
C ILE A 229 -8.39 -3.10 25.45
N ILE A 230 -8.15 -3.61 26.66
CA ILE A 230 -9.16 -4.35 27.42
C ILE A 230 -10.26 -3.34 27.75
N ARG A 231 -11.45 -3.58 27.23
CA ARG A 231 -12.66 -2.77 27.47
C ARG A 231 -13.48 -3.41 28.58
#